data_035fad4de0cff03ba982ce94246be9ac
#
_entry.id   035fad4de0cff03ba982ce94246be9ac
#
_cell.length_a   1.000
_cell.length_b   1.000
_cell.length_c   1.000
_cell.angle_alpha   90.00
_cell.angle_beta   90.00
_cell.angle_gamma   90.00
#
_symmetry.space_group_name_H-M   'P 1'
#
loop_
_entity.id
_entity.type
_entity.pdbx_description
1 polymer ?
#
loop_
_entity_poly.entity_id
_entity_poly.type
_entity_poly.pdbx_seq_one_letter_code
_entity_poly.pdbx_strand_id
1 'polypeptide(L)'
;MKSKSSMSRGEWGMLLLRVVVGAVFIAHGWQKLQMIDGVIGFFGKLGFAPFFAYLVAWVEFVGGLAMLLGVFTRIAGYLLAAVMIVAIFSVKLKMGFLGGYELDLTLLVAALALAWSGPGKLSVASKVCKCENCMMCGGEMKGIMGKINKCDNCEACKDNCTSHEGK
;
A
#
# COMPACT_ATOMS: atom_id res chain seq x y z
N MET A 1 7.27 -18.81 28.91
CA MET A 1 8.51 -18.52 28.14
C MET A 1 8.09 -18.00 26.76
N LYS A 2 8.24 -16.69 26.48
CA LYS A 2 7.96 -16.12 25.14
C LYS A 2 9.08 -16.54 24.21
N SER A 3 8.81 -17.47 23.30
CA SER A 3 9.69 -17.81 22.20
C SER A 3 10.01 -16.51 21.42
N LYS A 4 11.26 -16.09 21.42
CA LYS A 4 11.80 -15.05 20.56
C LYS A 4 11.76 -15.61 19.14
N SER A 5 10.66 -15.39 18.40
CA SER A 5 10.60 -15.84 17.01
C SER A 5 11.64 -15.04 16.23
N SER A 6 12.73 -15.69 15.90
CA SER A 6 13.76 -15.21 14.98
C SER A 6 13.06 -14.86 13.66
N MET A 7 13.21 -13.59 13.24
CA MET A 7 12.71 -13.15 11.96
C MET A 7 13.36 -13.93 10.82
N SER A 8 12.55 -14.42 9.90
CA SER A 8 13.05 -15.08 8.70
C SER A 8 13.71 -14.07 7.76
N ARG A 9 14.66 -14.52 6.93
CA ARG A 9 15.33 -13.67 5.92
C ARG A 9 14.32 -13.01 4.97
N GLY A 10 13.21 -13.71 4.64
CA GLY A 10 12.16 -13.17 3.80
C GLY A 10 11.39 -12.01 4.45
N GLU A 11 11.18 -12.04 5.76
CA GLU A 11 10.50 -10.96 6.49
C GLU A 11 11.34 -9.67 6.50
N TRP A 12 12.66 -9.78 6.59
CA TRP A 12 13.58 -8.64 6.44
C TRP A 12 13.55 -8.06 5.03
N GLY A 13 13.56 -8.92 4.00
CA GLY A 13 13.47 -8.49 2.60
C GLY A 13 12.19 -7.69 2.32
N MET A 14 11.05 -8.18 2.81
CA MET A 14 9.77 -7.48 2.66
C MET A 14 9.73 -6.14 3.41
N LEU A 15 10.35 -6.06 4.60
CA LEU A 15 10.47 -4.80 5.33
C LEU A 15 11.29 -3.78 4.55
N LEU A 16 12.45 -4.18 4.05
CA LEU A 16 13.34 -3.30 3.27
C LEU A 16 12.63 -2.82 1.99
N LEU A 17 11.99 -3.72 1.25
CA LEU A 17 11.25 -3.37 0.05
C LEU A 17 10.15 -2.34 0.37
N ARG A 18 9.40 -2.54 1.45
CA ARG A 18 8.35 -1.64 1.89
C ARG A 18 8.89 -0.25 2.26
N VAL A 19 10.01 -0.20 2.98
CA VAL A 19 10.66 1.07 3.37
C VAL A 19 11.12 1.83 2.13
N VAL A 20 11.81 1.17 1.20
CA VAL A 20 12.32 1.80 -0.01
C VAL A 20 11.17 2.29 -0.90
N VAL A 21 10.20 1.43 -1.20
CA VAL A 21 9.05 1.79 -2.05
C VAL A 21 8.24 2.92 -1.41
N GLY A 22 7.95 2.82 -0.10
CA GLY A 22 7.24 3.87 0.63
C GLY A 22 7.98 5.21 0.59
N ALA A 23 9.30 5.22 0.83
CA ALA A 23 10.11 6.43 0.79
C ALA A 23 10.13 7.07 -0.60
N VAL A 24 10.25 6.27 -1.67
CA VAL A 24 10.22 6.78 -3.05
C VAL A 24 8.87 7.42 -3.37
N PHE A 25 7.75 6.79 -3.03
CA PHE A 25 6.42 7.37 -3.27
C PHE A 25 6.17 8.64 -2.43
N ILE A 26 6.63 8.69 -1.18
CA ILE A 26 6.57 9.91 -0.36
C ILE A 26 7.35 11.05 -1.05
N ALA A 27 8.57 10.79 -1.51
CA ALA A 27 9.39 11.79 -2.17
C ALA A 27 8.73 12.31 -3.46
N HIS A 28 8.21 11.42 -4.30
CA HIS A 28 7.51 11.77 -5.54
C HIS A 28 6.21 12.54 -5.29
N GLY A 29 5.39 12.07 -4.33
CA GLY A 29 4.16 12.77 -3.96
C GLY A 29 4.44 14.16 -3.37
N TRP A 30 5.44 14.27 -2.50
CA TRP A 30 5.88 15.54 -1.92
C TRP A 30 6.37 16.51 -2.98
N GLN A 31 7.21 16.06 -3.90
CA GLN A 31 7.70 16.88 -5.02
C GLN A 31 6.54 17.41 -5.87
N LYS A 32 5.55 16.58 -6.21
CA LYS A 32 4.37 17.00 -6.96
C LYS A 32 3.53 18.03 -6.20
N LEU A 33 3.38 17.88 -4.88
CA LEU A 33 2.67 18.86 -4.06
C LEU A 33 3.37 20.21 -4.01
N GLN A 34 4.69 20.23 -3.99
CA GLN A 34 5.46 21.49 -4.03
C GLN A 34 5.40 22.19 -5.40
N MET A 35 5.30 21.39 -6.47
CA MET A 35 5.28 21.90 -7.85
C MET A 35 3.90 21.73 -8.50
N ILE A 36 2.84 21.86 -7.71
CA ILE A 36 1.48 21.46 -8.12
C ILE A 36 1.00 22.22 -9.37
N ASP A 37 1.34 23.49 -9.52
CA ASP A 37 0.95 24.29 -10.70
C ASP A 37 1.57 23.73 -11.98
N GLY A 38 2.82 23.29 -11.91
CA GLY A 38 3.50 22.59 -13.02
C GLY A 38 2.83 21.26 -13.36
N VAL A 39 2.43 20.51 -12.33
CA VAL A 39 1.71 19.24 -12.50
C VAL A 39 0.34 19.47 -13.12
N ILE A 40 -0.42 20.48 -12.68
CA ILE A 40 -1.70 20.88 -13.26
C ILE A 40 -1.54 21.24 -14.74
N GLY A 41 -0.54 22.08 -15.06
CA GLY A 41 -0.26 22.44 -16.44
C GLY A 41 0.09 21.24 -17.33
N PHE A 42 0.83 20.29 -16.78
CA PHE A 42 1.17 19.04 -17.46
C PHE A 42 -0.05 18.14 -17.69
N PHE A 43 -0.91 17.95 -16.67
CA PHE A 43 -2.16 17.18 -16.79
C PHE A 43 -3.13 17.85 -17.76
N GLY A 44 -3.19 19.19 -17.78
CA GLY A 44 -3.99 19.94 -18.75
C GLY A 44 -3.58 19.68 -20.20
N LYS A 45 -2.29 19.55 -20.50
CA LYS A 45 -1.79 19.16 -21.83
C LYS A 45 -2.21 17.75 -22.25
N LEU A 46 -2.47 16.87 -21.29
CA LEU A 46 -2.95 15.51 -21.51
C LEU A 46 -4.50 15.41 -21.56
N GLY A 47 -5.19 16.55 -21.39
CA GLY A 47 -6.67 16.59 -21.37
C GLY A 47 -7.30 16.20 -20.04
N PHE A 48 -6.54 16.11 -18.96
CA PHE A 48 -7.05 15.80 -17.62
C PHE A 48 -7.43 17.09 -16.87
N ALA A 49 -8.50 17.00 -16.08
CA ALA A 49 -8.89 18.11 -15.20
C ALA A 49 -7.86 18.33 -14.07
N PRO A 50 -7.68 19.57 -13.56
CA PRO A 50 -6.74 19.92 -12.48
C PRO A 50 -6.89 19.06 -11.23
N PHE A 51 -8.10 18.59 -10.93
CA PHE A 51 -8.41 17.72 -9.81
C PHE A 51 -7.55 16.44 -9.81
N PHE A 52 -7.27 15.85 -10.97
CA PHE A 52 -6.46 14.64 -11.07
C PHE A 52 -5.00 14.87 -10.66
N ALA A 53 -4.46 16.07 -10.84
CA ALA A 53 -3.11 16.41 -10.40
C ALA A 53 -3.01 16.33 -8.87
N TYR A 54 -3.96 16.94 -8.16
CA TYR A 54 -4.04 16.85 -6.69
C TYR A 54 -4.27 15.41 -6.22
N LEU A 55 -5.21 14.71 -6.84
CA LEU A 55 -5.55 13.34 -6.49
C LEU A 55 -4.32 12.43 -6.57
N VAL A 56 -3.59 12.47 -7.67
CA VAL A 56 -2.38 11.66 -7.87
C VAL A 56 -1.28 12.03 -6.86
N ALA A 57 -1.02 13.33 -6.64
CA ALA A 57 -0.01 13.78 -5.69
C ALA A 57 -0.33 13.31 -4.26
N TRP A 58 -1.58 13.42 -3.82
CA TRP A 58 -2.02 12.95 -2.50
C TRP A 58 -2.02 11.44 -2.38
N VAL A 59 -2.46 10.71 -3.41
CA VAL A 59 -2.43 9.24 -3.40
C VAL A 59 -1.00 8.72 -3.28
N GLU A 60 -0.04 9.32 -3.99
CA GLU A 60 1.38 8.94 -3.88
C GLU A 60 1.93 9.27 -2.49
N PHE A 61 1.67 10.46 -1.97
CA PHE A 61 2.19 10.87 -0.66
C PHE A 61 1.61 10.04 0.48
N VAL A 62 0.28 9.98 0.58
CA VAL A 62 -0.42 9.26 1.66
C VAL A 62 -0.28 7.76 1.48
N GLY A 63 -0.35 7.26 0.25
CA GLY A 63 -0.13 5.84 -0.07
C GLY A 63 1.29 5.39 0.25
N GLY A 64 2.30 6.21 -0.04
CA GLY A 64 3.69 5.97 0.36
C GLY A 64 3.86 5.93 1.87
N LEU A 65 3.23 6.86 2.60
CA LEU A 65 3.25 6.88 4.06
C LEU A 65 2.56 5.65 4.67
N ALA A 66 1.39 5.29 4.14
CA ALA A 66 0.67 4.08 4.55
C ALA A 66 1.49 2.81 4.31
N MET A 67 2.19 2.76 3.16
CA MET A 67 3.11 1.67 2.81
C MET A 67 4.29 1.60 3.79
N LEU A 68 4.92 2.74 4.09
CA LEU A 68 6.06 2.83 5.02
C LEU A 68 5.67 2.33 6.42
N LEU A 69 4.54 2.79 6.94
CA LEU A 69 4.02 2.40 8.26
C LEU A 69 3.47 0.97 8.26
N GLY A 70 3.16 0.41 7.11
CA GLY A 70 2.54 -0.91 6.98
C GLY A 70 1.08 -0.93 7.41
N VAL A 71 0.38 0.19 7.26
CA VAL A 71 -1.06 0.32 7.49
C VAL A 71 -1.77 0.29 6.14
N PHE A 72 -2.84 -0.50 6.02
CA PHE A 72 -3.57 -0.67 4.74
C PHE A 72 -2.67 -0.99 3.52
N THR A 73 -1.57 -1.72 3.73
CA THR A 73 -0.55 -1.99 2.71
C THR A 73 -1.12 -2.54 1.41
N ARG A 74 -2.15 -3.40 1.47
CA ARG A 74 -2.80 -3.96 0.29
C ARG A 74 -3.51 -2.88 -0.53
N ILE A 75 -4.34 -2.06 0.13
CA ILE A 75 -5.10 -1.00 -0.54
C ILE A 75 -4.14 0.04 -1.11
N ALA A 76 -3.19 0.50 -0.29
CA ALA A 76 -2.16 1.46 -0.73
C ALA A 76 -1.37 0.91 -1.92
N GLY A 77 -0.96 -0.37 -1.89
CA GLY A 77 -0.23 -1.00 -2.97
C GLY A 77 -1.01 -1.04 -4.29
N TYR A 78 -2.30 -1.39 -4.26
CA TYR A 78 -3.13 -1.38 -5.47
C TYR A 78 -3.39 0.04 -6.00
N LEU A 79 -3.62 1.02 -5.11
CA LEU A 79 -3.80 2.41 -5.52
C LEU A 79 -2.53 2.98 -6.17
N LEU A 80 -1.37 2.75 -5.56
CA LEU A 80 -0.09 3.17 -6.10
C LEU A 80 0.22 2.47 -7.43
N ALA A 81 -0.08 1.18 -7.54
CA ALA A 81 0.05 0.43 -8.80
C ALA A 81 -0.84 1.02 -9.90
N ALA A 82 -2.10 1.37 -9.60
CA ALA A 82 -2.99 2.01 -10.55
C ALA A 82 -2.44 3.36 -11.04
N VAL A 83 -1.89 4.19 -10.13
CA VAL A 83 -1.24 5.46 -10.51
C VAL A 83 -0.05 5.22 -11.45
N MET A 84 0.80 4.21 -11.17
CA MET A 84 1.93 3.88 -12.04
C MET A 84 1.48 3.37 -13.42
N ILE A 85 0.43 2.55 -13.49
CA ILE A 85 -0.15 2.11 -14.76
C ILE A 85 -0.59 3.34 -15.58
N VAL A 86 -1.36 4.24 -15.00
CA VAL A 86 -1.82 5.45 -15.69
C VAL A 86 -0.63 6.30 -16.14
N ALA A 87 0.38 6.50 -15.29
CA ALA A 87 1.59 7.27 -15.63
C ALA A 87 2.35 6.67 -16.82
N ILE A 88 2.54 5.35 -16.83
CA ILE A 88 3.21 4.65 -17.92
C ILE A 88 2.44 4.84 -19.23
N PHE A 89 1.13 4.53 -19.25
CA PHE A 89 0.34 4.56 -20.48
C PHE A 89 0.06 5.96 -21.00
N SER A 90 -0.19 6.93 -20.12
CA SER A 90 -0.57 8.29 -20.53
C SER A 90 0.63 9.13 -20.94
N VAL A 91 1.81 8.88 -20.37
CA VAL A 91 2.94 9.82 -20.49
C VAL A 91 4.19 9.15 -21.03
N LYS A 92 4.64 8.09 -20.38
CA LYS A 92 6.01 7.63 -20.47
C LYS A 92 6.28 6.59 -21.54
N LEU A 93 5.24 5.93 -22.08
CA LEU A 93 5.39 5.00 -23.21
C LEU A 93 6.09 5.63 -24.42
N LYS A 94 5.83 6.91 -24.68
CA LYS A 94 6.42 7.66 -25.81
C LYS A 94 7.89 8.05 -25.57
N MET A 95 8.36 8.00 -24.32
CA MET A 95 9.72 8.40 -23.95
C MET A 95 10.75 7.24 -24.06
N GLY A 96 10.28 6.02 -24.29
CA GLY A 96 11.12 4.82 -24.34
C GLY A 96 11.32 4.18 -22.97
N PHE A 97 12.04 3.04 -22.94
CA PHE A 97 12.29 2.28 -21.73
C PHE A 97 13.32 2.96 -20.84
N LEU A 98 14.54 3.19 -21.37
CA LEU A 98 15.64 3.78 -20.61
C LEU A 98 15.42 5.28 -20.41
N GLY A 99 15.37 5.70 -19.13
CA GLY A 99 15.05 7.08 -18.74
C GLY A 99 13.58 7.48 -18.91
N GLY A 100 12.71 6.54 -19.33
CA GLY A 100 11.27 6.74 -19.48
C GLY A 100 10.48 6.04 -18.38
N TYR A 101 9.91 4.86 -18.69
CA TYR A 101 9.01 4.14 -17.78
C TYR A 101 9.68 3.05 -16.93
N GLU A 102 11.00 2.86 -17.01
CA GLU A 102 11.73 1.81 -16.26
C GLU A 102 11.52 1.91 -14.74
N LEU A 103 11.60 3.14 -14.20
CA LEU A 103 11.37 3.39 -12.78
C LEU A 103 9.92 3.09 -12.38
N ASP A 104 8.96 3.58 -13.19
CA ASP A 104 7.54 3.38 -12.89
C ASP A 104 7.14 1.92 -12.98
N LEU A 105 7.72 1.17 -13.93
CA LEU A 105 7.51 -0.27 -14.05
C LEU A 105 8.08 -1.01 -12.83
N THR A 106 9.27 -0.64 -12.39
CA THR A 106 9.88 -1.23 -11.20
C THR A 106 9.04 -0.96 -9.94
N LEU A 107 8.58 0.28 -9.78
CA LEU A 107 7.70 0.66 -8.66
C LEU A 107 6.33 -0.03 -8.74
N LEU A 108 5.78 -0.19 -9.94
CA LEU A 108 4.54 -0.94 -10.17
C LEU A 108 4.66 -2.38 -9.68
N VAL A 109 5.69 -3.09 -10.13
CA VAL A 109 5.91 -4.50 -9.73
C VAL A 109 6.16 -4.61 -8.23
N ALA A 110 6.95 -3.71 -7.67
CA ALA A 110 7.25 -3.68 -6.24
C ALA A 110 5.99 -3.38 -5.40
N ALA A 111 5.14 -2.43 -5.82
CA ALA A 111 3.88 -2.11 -5.16
C ALA A 111 2.89 -3.29 -5.20
N LEU A 112 2.80 -3.99 -6.35
CA LEU A 112 1.97 -5.19 -6.49
C LEU A 112 2.50 -6.35 -5.62
N ALA A 113 3.81 -6.57 -5.58
CA ALA A 113 4.42 -7.58 -4.72
C ALA A 113 4.09 -7.34 -3.24
N LEU A 114 4.16 -6.07 -2.79
CA LEU A 114 3.79 -5.67 -1.43
C LEU A 114 2.29 -5.78 -1.18
N ALA A 115 1.44 -5.45 -2.17
CA ALA A 115 -0.01 -5.62 -2.07
C ALA A 115 -0.40 -7.10 -1.87
N TRP A 116 0.25 -8.01 -2.59
CA TRP A 116 0.01 -9.46 -2.46
C TRP A 116 0.57 -10.03 -1.16
N SER A 117 1.79 -9.67 -0.80
CA SER A 117 2.45 -10.18 0.40
C SER A 117 1.81 -9.65 1.70
N GLY A 118 1.17 -8.48 1.63
CA GLY A 118 0.54 -7.83 2.78
C GLY A 118 1.54 -7.13 3.70
N PRO A 119 1.08 -6.64 4.88
CA PRO A 119 1.86 -5.75 5.74
C PRO A 119 3.07 -6.40 6.44
N GLY A 120 3.15 -7.74 6.47
CA GLY A 120 4.20 -8.45 7.19
C GLY A 120 4.13 -8.28 8.72
N LYS A 121 4.90 -9.09 9.46
CA LYS A 121 4.87 -9.13 10.94
C LYS A 121 5.39 -7.85 11.62
N LEU A 122 6.19 -7.04 10.95
CA LEU A 122 6.75 -5.78 11.48
C LEU A 122 5.96 -4.54 11.07
N SER A 123 4.71 -4.68 10.64
CA SER A 123 3.85 -3.53 10.36
C SER A 123 3.27 -2.95 11.66
N VAL A 124 2.94 -1.66 11.64
CA VAL A 124 2.18 -1.03 12.74
C VAL A 124 0.83 -1.73 12.88
N ALA A 125 0.21 -2.08 11.76
CA ALA A 125 -1.04 -2.84 11.74
C ALA A 125 -0.95 -4.18 12.49
N SER A 126 0.17 -4.93 12.36
CA SER A 126 0.35 -6.20 13.05
C SER A 126 0.57 -6.07 14.56
N LYS A 127 1.00 -4.90 15.02
CA LYS A 127 1.16 -4.61 16.45
C LYS A 127 -0.14 -4.16 17.11
N VAL A 128 -1.01 -3.48 16.34
CA VAL A 128 -2.30 -2.95 16.82
C VAL A 128 -3.39 -4.01 16.71
N CYS A 129 -3.40 -4.80 15.62
CA CYS A 129 -4.37 -5.86 15.40
C CYS A 129 -3.70 -7.24 15.54
N LYS A 130 -4.01 -7.97 16.60
CA LYS A 130 -3.59 -9.36 16.80
C LYS A 130 -4.54 -10.39 16.11
N CYS A 131 -5.49 -9.94 15.32
CA CYS A 131 -6.47 -10.79 14.65
C CYS A 131 -5.99 -11.15 13.23
N GLU A 132 -5.92 -12.43 12.91
CA GLU A 132 -5.52 -12.97 11.61
C GLU A 132 -6.51 -12.64 10.46
N ASN A 133 -7.72 -12.16 10.76
CA ASN A 133 -8.80 -11.89 9.79
C ASN A 133 -9.24 -10.43 9.72
N CYS A 134 -8.46 -9.48 10.22
CA CYS A 134 -8.80 -8.06 10.14
C CYS A 134 -8.47 -7.50 8.75
N MET A 135 -9.42 -6.83 8.10
CA MET A 135 -9.23 -6.20 6.79
C MET A 135 -8.05 -5.20 6.78
N MET A 136 -7.77 -4.56 7.92
CA MET A 136 -6.61 -3.68 8.12
C MET A 136 -5.27 -4.43 8.12
N CYS A 137 -5.25 -5.70 8.55
CA CYS A 137 -4.04 -6.53 8.63
C CYS A 137 -3.83 -7.38 7.38
N GLY A 138 -4.74 -7.32 6.40
CA GLY A 138 -4.59 -8.02 5.13
C GLY A 138 -4.74 -9.54 5.23
N GLY A 139 -5.53 -10.03 6.18
CA GLY A 139 -5.93 -11.43 6.23
C GLY A 139 -6.71 -11.81 4.98
N GLU A 140 -6.30 -12.88 4.28
CA GLU A 140 -7.10 -13.53 3.26
C GLU A 140 -8.42 -13.99 3.88
N MET A 141 -9.53 -13.64 3.24
CA MET A 141 -10.80 -14.33 3.52
C MET A 141 -10.65 -15.79 3.05
N LYS A 142 -10.02 -16.64 3.85
CA LYS A 142 -10.13 -18.08 3.67
C LYS A 142 -11.52 -18.50 4.09
N GLY A 143 -12.23 -19.01 3.08
CA GLY A 143 -13.63 -19.41 3.05
C GLY A 143 -14.20 -20.03 4.33
N ILE A 144 -15.42 -19.79 4.45
CA ILE A 144 -16.60 -20.20 5.23
C ILE A 144 -16.53 -21.51 6.05
N MET A 145 -15.36 -22.06 6.42
CA MET A 145 -15.34 -23.22 7.32
C MET A 145 -13.98 -23.42 7.98
N GLY A 146 -13.63 -22.57 8.91
CA GLY A 146 -12.42 -22.76 9.72
C GLY A 146 -12.45 -21.95 10.99
N LYS A 147 -12.94 -22.56 12.06
CA LYS A 147 -12.77 -22.23 13.48
C LYS A 147 -12.56 -20.76 13.84
N ILE A 148 -13.63 -20.13 14.29
CA ILE A 148 -13.68 -18.93 15.11
C ILE A 148 -12.81 -19.19 16.36
N ASN A 149 -11.57 -18.76 16.33
CA ASN A 149 -10.70 -18.76 17.49
C ASN A 149 -10.25 -17.35 17.81
N LYS A 150 -10.90 -16.82 18.84
CA LYS A 150 -10.42 -15.81 19.79
C LYS A 150 -9.81 -14.52 19.24
N CYS A 151 -10.69 -13.55 19.02
CA CYS A 151 -10.34 -12.13 18.96
C CYS A 151 -10.31 -11.49 20.36
N ASP A 152 -9.70 -12.12 21.36
CA ASP A 152 -9.81 -11.69 22.76
C ASP A 152 -9.10 -10.36 23.09
N ASN A 153 -8.40 -9.71 22.14
CA ASN A 153 -7.62 -8.49 22.42
C ASN A 153 -7.57 -7.47 21.28
N CYS A 154 -8.63 -7.29 20.51
CA CYS A 154 -8.69 -6.27 19.48
C CYS A 154 -9.83 -5.29 19.79
N GLU A 155 -9.53 -4.16 20.45
CA GLU A 155 -10.54 -3.13 20.75
C GLU A 155 -11.22 -2.57 19.50
N ALA A 156 -10.51 -2.51 18.36
CA ALA A 156 -11.06 -2.06 17.09
C ALA A 156 -11.96 -3.09 16.36
N CYS A 157 -11.97 -4.35 16.79
CA CYS A 157 -12.80 -5.42 16.21
C CYS A 157 -13.92 -5.89 17.15
N LYS A 158 -14.05 -5.32 18.35
CA LYS A 158 -15.02 -5.72 19.36
C LYS A 158 -16.47 -5.60 18.88
N ASP A 159 -16.75 -4.57 18.09
CA ASP A 159 -18.11 -4.30 17.62
C ASP A 159 -18.55 -5.22 16.45
N ASN A 160 -17.61 -5.92 15.81
CA ASN A 160 -17.92 -6.79 14.66
C ASN A 160 -17.80 -8.30 14.96
N CYS A 161 -17.26 -8.68 16.10
CA CYS A 161 -17.17 -10.10 16.53
C CYS A 161 -18.38 -10.57 17.35
N THR A 162 -19.20 -9.65 17.88
CA THR A 162 -20.34 -10.01 18.76
C THR A 162 -21.63 -10.35 18.01
N SER A 163 -21.68 -10.24 16.67
CA SER A 163 -22.91 -10.44 15.89
C SER A 163 -23.15 -11.90 15.44
N HIS A 164 -22.31 -12.87 15.81
CA HIS A 164 -22.48 -14.28 15.42
C HIS A 164 -22.59 -15.29 16.56
N GLU A 165 -22.78 -14.86 17.80
CA GLU A 165 -23.24 -15.77 18.88
C GLU A 165 -24.76 -15.71 18.98
N GLY A 166 -25.45 -16.54 18.22
CA GLY A 166 -26.88 -16.74 18.36
C GLY A 166 -27.60 -17.26 17.14
N LYS A 167 -27.37 -18.49 16.77
CA LYS A 167 -28.41 -19.48 16.39
C LYS A 167 -27.81 -20.85 16.10
#